data_5fc07ff2d7c11d1ebe027728bdd81179
#
_entry.id   5fc07ff2d7c11d1ebe027728bdd81179
#
_cell.length_a   1.000
_cell.length_b   1.000
_cell.length_c   1.000
_cell.angle_alpha   90.00
_cell.angle_beta   90.00
_cell.angle_gamma   90.00
#
_symmetry.space_group_name_H-M   'P 1'
#
loop_
_entity.id
_entity.type
_entity.pdbx_description
1 polymer ?
#
loop_
_entity_poly.entity_id
_entity_poly.type
_entity_poly.pdbx_seq_one_letter_code
_entity_poly.pdbx_strand_id
1 'polypeptide(L)'
;MLVAIYLLRGKPVNMNSGLLWGAAGFLVFSGAPALGLPPELPGMTSAALESRQAWWIGTVITTAIGIGLFIETKTIVPKIAAMLLLAAPHLIGAPQPPIFESNVPAELSRQFVIASLLTSAFFWMILGASTGYFYQRLVTGTTESLSTVSA
;
A
#
# COMPACT_ATOMS: atom_id res chain seq x y z
N MET A 1 7.66 -2.58 10.85
CA MET A 1 7.45 -3.98 10.38
C MET A 1 8.31 -4.32 9.15
N LEU A 2 8.28 -3.54 8.05
CA LEU A 2 9.02 -3.84 6.81
C LEU A 2 10.54 -3.85 6.97
N VAL A 3 11.09 -2.84 7.65
CA VAL A 3 12.53 -2.79 8.00
C VAL A 3 12.93 -4.04 8.79
N ALA A 4 12.12 -4.46 9.76
CA ALA A 4 12.40 -5.67 10.54
C ALA A 4 12.47 -6.94 9.67
N ILE A 5 11.58 -7.10 8.69
CA ILE A 5 11.58 -8.24 7.77
C ILE A 5 12.85 -8.25 6.91
N TYR A 6 13.28 -7.08 6.41
CA TYR A 6 14.51 -6.94 5.63
C TYR A 6 15.76 -7.28 6.46
N LEU A 7 15.80 -6.80 7.71
CA LEU A 7 16.91 -7.09 8.64
C LEU A 7 17.00 -8.56 9.00
N LEU A 8 15.86 -9.19 9.30
CA LEU A 8 15.81 -10.63 9.61
C LEU A 8 16.29 -11.50 8.44
N ARG A 9 16.27 -10.97 7.22
CA ARG A 9 16.73 -11.66 6.00
C ARG A 9 18.12 -11.25 5.53
N GLY A 10 18.84 -10.41 6.28
CA GLY A 10 20.17 -9.94 5.93
C GLY A 10 20.22 -9.12 4.63
N LYS A 11 19.08 -8.53 4.20
CA LYS A 11 19.02 -7.68 3.01
C LYS A 11 19.32 -6.23 3.38
N PRO A 12 20.12 -5.50 2.58
CA PRO A 12 20.42 -4.10 2.86
C PRO A 12 19.16 -3.24 2.71
N VAL A 13 18.89 -2.42 3.72
CA VAL A 13 17.85 -1.39 3.66
C VAL A 13 18.50 -0.11 3.11
N ASN A 14 18.04 0.33 1.96
CA ASN A 14 18.51 1.54 1.26
C ASN A 14 17.31 2.28 0.63
N MET A 15 17.57 3.41 0.00
CA MET A 15 16.54 4.22 -0.63
C MET A 15 15.74 3.44 -1.70
N ASN A 16 16.39 2.59 -2.50
CA ASN A 16 15.69 1.81 -3.54
C ASN A 16 14.76 0.76 -2.94
N SER A 17 15.20 0.04 -1.89
CA SER A 17 14.33 -0.87 -1.17
C SER A 17 13.19 -0.13 -0.47
N GLY A 18 13.46 1.08 0.05
CA GLY A 18 12.44 1.96 0.60
C GLY A 18 11.37 2.35 -0.41
N LEU A 19 11.77 2.74 -1.62
CA LEU A 19 10.84 3.04 -2.72
C LEU A 19 9.95 1.85 -3.09
N LEU A 20 10.52 0.65 -3.20
CA LEU A 20 9.73 -0.57 -3.47
C LEU A 20 8.69 -0.84 -2.37
N TRP A 21 9.07 -0.62 -1.11
CA TRP A 21 8.15 -0.75 0.02
C TRP A 21 7.11 0.37 0.06
N GLY A 22 7.47 1.58 -0.35
CA GLY A 22 6.53 2.68 -0.55
C GLY A 22 5.50 2.33 -1.61
N ALA A 23 5.93 1.82 -2.77
CA ALA A 23 5.03 1.36 -3.82
C ALA A 23 4.10 0.24 -3.35
N ALA A 24 4.61 -0.75 -2.61
CA ALA A 24 3.79 -1.81 -2.02
C ALA A 24 2.77 -1.24 -1.01
N GLY A 25 3.18 -0.29 -0.16
CA GLY A 25 2.28 0.42 0.75
C GLY A 25 1.16 1.16 0.02
N PHE A 26 1.50 1.90 -1.03
CA PHE A 26 0.49 2.54 -1.89
C PHE A 26 -0.51 1.53 -2.45
N LEU A 27 -0.04 0.43 -3.03
CA LEU A 27 -0.91 -0.60 -3.60
C LEU A 27 -1.83 -1.21 -2.55
N VAL A 28 -1.32 -1.51 -1.35
CA VAL A 28 -2.07 -2.14 -0.26
C VAL A 28 -3.13 -1.22 0.31
N PHE A 29 -2.77 0.03 0.65
CA PHE A 29 -3.64 0.92 1.42
C PHE A 29 -4.49 1.86 0.58
N SER A 30 -4.10 2.11 -0.68
CA SER A 30 -4.76 3.07 -1.55
C SER A 30 -5.14 2.48 -2.90
N GLY A 31 -4.20 1.90 -3.64
CA GLY A 31 -4.40 1.49 -5.03
C GLY A 31 -5.43 0.36 -5.16
N ALA A 32 -5.24 -0.76 -4.48
CA ALA A 32 -6.17 -1.89 -4.55
C ALA A 32 -7.55 -1.53 -3.97
N PRO A 33 -7.68 -0.92 -2.77
CA PRO A 33 -8.98 -0.48 -2.29
C PRO A 33 -9.71 0.49 -3.22
N ALA A 34 -9.00 1.40 -3.88
CA ALA A 34 -9.62 2.39 -4.77
C ALA A 34 -10.25 1.79 -6.04
N LEU A 35 -9.89 0.56 -6.41
CA LEU A 35 -10.54 -0.15 -7.52
C LEU A 35 -12.01 -0.49 -7.22
N GLY A 36 -12.38 -0.66 -5.95
CA GLY A 36 -13.75 -0.92 -5.55
C GLY A 36 -14.41 0.24 -4.81
N LEU A 37 -13.62 0.97 -4.00
CA LEU A 37 -14.07 2.14 -3.23
C LEU A 37 -13.14 3.33 -3.57
N PRO A 38 -13.37 4.00 -4.70
CA PRO A 38 -12.61 5.20 -5.05
C PRO A 38 -12.81 6.30 -4.01
N PRO A 39 -11.87 7.23 -3.85
CA PRO A 39 -12.05 8.43 -3.03
C PRO A 39 -13.31 9.22 -3.43
N GLU A 40 -14.11 9.61 -2.46
CA GLU A 40 -15.38 10.31 -2.66
C GLU A 40 -15.30 11.75 -2.17
N LEU A 41 -15.94 12.67 -2.89
CA LEU A 41 -16.10 14.05 -2.45
C LEU A 41 -17.20 14.15 -1.37
N PRO A 42 -17.08 15.12 -0.44
CA PRO A 42 -18.17 15.42 0.49
C PRO A 42 -19.47 15.70 -0.27
N GLY A 43 -20.56 15.12 0.21
CA GLY A 43 -21.88 15.24 -0.43
C GLY A 43 -22.22 14.20 -1.48
N MET A 44 -21.32 13.29 -1.78
CA MET A 44 -21.63 12.10 -2.59
C MET A 44 -22.37 11.05 -1.75
N THR A 45 -23.27 10.31 -2.40
CA THR A 45 -23.97 9.19 -1.77
C THR A 45 -23.03 8.00 -1.66
N SER A 46 -22.88 7.47 -0.45
CA SER A 46 -21.98 6.35 -0.13
C SER A 46 -22.73 5.16 0.44
N ALA A 47 -22.16 3.97 0.31
CA ALA A 47 -22.62 2.79 1.04
C ALA A 47 -22.41 2.96 2.56
N ALA A 48 -23.08 2.11 3.36
CA ALA A 48 -22.94 2.14 4.81
C ALA A 48 -21.46 2.05 5.25
N LEU A 49 -21.08 2.88 6.22
CA LEU A 49 -19.70 3.00 6.68
C LEU A 49 -19.09 1.68 7.12
N GLU A 50 -19.83 0.89 7.89
CA GLU A 50 -19.38 -0.41 8.40
C GLU A 50 -19.03 -1.40 7.28
N SER A 51 -19.87 -1.49 6.26
CA SER A 51 -19.63 -2.38 5.12
C SER A 51 -18.44 -1.92 4.28
N ARG A 52 -18.26 -0.61 4.09
CA ARG A 52 -17.10 -0.03 3.41
C ARG A 52 -15.81 -0.30 4.17
N GLN A 53 -15.81 -0.11 5.50
CA GLN A 53 -14.65 -0.39 6.35
C GLN A 53 -14.29 -1.88 6.34
N ALA A 54 -15.28 -2.77 6.49
CA ALA A 54 -15.05 -4.22 6.46
C ALA A 54 -14.44 -4.65 5.12
N TRP A 55 -14.99 -4.18 4.00
CA TRP A 55 -14.47 -4.49 2.66
C TRP A 55 -13.06 -3.92 2.46
N TRP A 56 -12.82 -2.67 2.90
CA TRP A 56 -11.50 -2.02 2.82
C TRP A 56 -10.44 -2.80 3.60
N ILE A 57 -10.74 -3.17 4.87
CA ILE A 57 -9.84 -3.97 5.70
C ILE A 57 -9.54 -5.32 5.04
N GLY A 58 -10.58 -6.01 4.55
CA GLY A 58 -10.43 -7.27 3.82
C GLY A 58 -9.51 -7.14 2.62
N THR A 59 -9.70 -6.08 1.81
CA THR A 59 -8.87 -5.79 0.64
C THR A 59 -7.43 -5.50 1.03
N VAL A 60 -7.19 -4.70 2.07
CA VAL A 60 -5.85 -4.40 2.60
C VAL A 60 -5.14 -5.70 3.02
N ILE A 61 -5.81 -6.55 3.80
CA ILE A 61 -5.23 -7.81 4.30
C ILE A 61 -4.90 -8.74 3.14
N THR A 62 -5.84 -9.00 2.24
CA THR A 62 -5.64 -9.92 1.11
C THR A 62 -4.59 -9.41 0.14
N THR A 63 -4.54 -8.09 -0.11
CA THR A 63 -3.51 -7.47 -0.96
C THR A 63 -2.13 -7.57 -0.31
N ALA A 64 -2.00 -7.29 0.99
CA ALA A 64 -0.73 -7.39 1.70
C ALA A 64 -0.18 -8.83 1.71
N ILE A 65 -1.03 -9.82 1.98
CA ILE A 65 -0.67 -11.23 1.94
C ILE A 65 -0.33 -11.65 0.50
N GLY A 66 -1.15 -11.26 -0.47
CA GLY A 66 -0.95 -11.58 -1.88
C GLY A 66 0.39 -11.05 -2.42
N ILE A 67 0.71 -9.78 -2.18
CA ILE A 67 2.01 -9.19 -2.57
C ILE A 67 3.16 -9.90 -1.83
N GLY A 68 3.02 -10.17 -0.54
CA GLY A 68 4.02 -10.89 0.25
C GLY A 68 4.29 -12.27 -0.32
N LEU A 69 3.27 -13.07 -0.57
CA LEU A 69 3.39 -14.40 -1.19
C LEU A 69 4.02 -14.32 -2.59
N PHE A 70 3.61 -13.36 -3.40
CA PHE A 70 4.12 -13.22 -4.76
C PHE A 70 5.63 -12.92 -4.81
N ILE A 71 6.11 -12.06 -3.90
CA ILE A 71 7.52 -11.67 -3.81
C ILE A 71 8.38 -12.78 -3.20
N GLU A 72 7.85 -13.47 -2.18
CA GLU A 72 8.64 -14.38 -1.34
C GLU A 72 8.77 -15.79 -1.91
N THR A 73 7.89 -16.18 -2.83
CA THR A 73 7.82 -17.55 -3.31
C THR A 73 8.39 -17.69 -4.73
N LYS A 74 9.12 -18.79 -4.95
CA LYS A 74 9.67 -19.12 -6.28
C LYS A 74 8.80 -20.13 -7.04
N THR A 75 7.92 -20.85 -6.34
CA THR A 75 7.08 -21.91 -6.91
C THR A 75 5.77 -21.34 -7.44
N ILE A 76 5.16 -22.04 -8.41
CA ILE A 76 3.96 -21.56 -9.11
C ILE A 76 2.70 -21.60 -8.24
N VAL A 77 2.56 -22.61 -7.37
CA VAL A 77 1.35 -22.79 -6.57
C VAL A 77 1.05 -21.59 -5.65
N PRO A 78 2.00 -21.12 -4.80
CA PRO A 78 1.74 -19.93 -3.99
C PRO A 78 1.62 -18.64 -4.82
N LYS A 79 2.19 -18.56 -6.02
CA LYS A 79 1.94 -17.43 -6.92
C LYS A 79 0.49 -17.40 -7.43
N ILE A 80 -0.07 -18.56 -7.75
CA ILE A 80 -1.50 -18.67 -8.10
C ILE A 80 -2.35 -18.27 -6.89
N ALA A 81 -2.05 -18.75 -5.69
CA ALA A 81 -2.74 -18.36 -4.47
C ALA A 81 -2.64 -16.84 -4.21
N ALA A 82 -1.48 -16.23 -4.44
CA ALA A 82 -1.30 -14.78 -4.37
C ALA A 82 -2.22 -14.03 -5.35
N MET A 83 -2.30 -14.47 -6.60
CA MET A 83 -3.18 -13.87 -7.60
C MET A 83 -4.66 -14.01 -7.22
N LEU A 84 -5.07 -15.15 -6.68
CA LEU A 84 -6.43 -15.36 -6.20
C LEU A 84 -6.76 -14.45 -5.01
N LEU A 85 -5.82 -14.27 -4.06
CA LEU A 85 -5.98 -13.34 -2.95
C LEU A 85 -6.12 -11.88 -3.41
N LEU A 86 -5.33 -11.47 -4.42
CA LEU A 86 -5.43 -10.13 -4.98
C LEU A 86 -6.77 -9.89 -5.71
N ALA A 87 -7.29 -10.91 -6.38
CA ALA A 87 -8.54 -10.82 -7.12
C ALA A 87 -9.78 -10.95 -6.21
N ALA A 88 -9.71 -11.71 -5.11
CA ALA A 88 -10.84 -12.08 -4.27
C ALA A 88 -11.74 -10.91 -3.85
N PRO A 89 -11.26 -9.80 -3.27
CA PRO A 89 -12.14 -8.71 -2.86
C PRO A 89 -12.84 -8.05 -4.04
N HIS A 90 -12.20 -8.00 -5.21
CA HIS A 90 -12.77 -7.39 -6.41
C HIS A 90 -13.80 -8.31 -7.08
N LEU A 91 -13.65 -9.64 -6.97
CA LEU A 91 -14.65 -10.61 -7.41
C LEU A 91 -15.88 -10.62 -6.49
N ILE A 92 -15.69 -10.44 -5.19
CA ILE A 92 -16.80 -10.28 -4.22
C ILE A 92 -17.56 -8.98 -4.50
N GLY A 93 -16.86 -7.93 -4.91
CA GLY A 93 -17.40 -6.61 -5.16
C GLY A 93 -17.43 -5.72 -3.91
N ALA A 94 -17.20 -4.42 -4.13
CA ALA A 94 -17.30 -3.42 -3.09
C ALA A 94 -18.77 -3.06 -2.79
N PRO A 95 -19.10 -2.71 -1.54
CA PRO A 95 -20.45 -2.28 -1.19
C PRO A 95 -20.82 -1.00 -1.94
N GLN A 96 -22.01 -1.01 -2.55
CA GLN A 96 -22.51 0.10 -3.34
C GLN A 96 -23.60 0.88 -2.57
N PRO A 97 -23.77 2.18 -2.83
CA PRO A 97 -24.85 2.95 -2.26
C PRO A 97 -26.22 2.46 -2.81
N PRO A 98 -27.28 2.58 -2.03
CA PRO A 98 -28.63 2.16 -2.47
C PRO A 98 -29.20 3.04 -3.60
N ILE A 99 -28.69 4.28 -3.72
CA ILE A 99 -29.10 5.24 -4.73
C ILE A 99 -27.82 5.86 -5.31
N PHE A 100 -27.69 5.89 -6.62
CA PHE A 100 -26.53 6.44 -7.32
C PHE A 100 -26.68 7.94 -7.68
N GLU A 101 -27.64 8.64 -7.11
CA GLU A 101 -27.81 10.05 -7.33
C GLU A 101 -26.73 10.84 -6.59
N SER A 102 -26.04 11.69 -7.32
CA SER A 102 -25.02 12.60 -6.77
C SER A 102 -25.24 13.99 -7.34
N ASN A 103 -25.25 15.00 -6.47
CA ASN A 103 -25.27 16.41 -6.87
C ASN A 103 -23.89 16.92 -7.34
N VAL A 104 -22.87 16.04 -7.28
CA VAL A 104 -21.50 16.37 -7.69
C VAL A 104 -21.31 16.07 -9.17
N PRO A 105 -20.80 17.01 -9.99
CA PRO A 105 -20.48 16.76 -11.39
C PRO A 105 -19.50 15.60 -11.55
N ALA A 106 -19.77 14.68 -12.47
CA ALA A 106 -18.94 13.49 -12.68
C ALA A 106 -17.48 13.83 -13.00
N GLU A 107 -17.24 14.93 -13.73
CA GLU A 107 -15.89 15.38 -14.04
C GLU A 107 -15.10 15.81 -12.79
N LEU A 108 -15.74 16.51 -11.86
CA LEU A 108 -15.12 16.91 -10.59
C LEU A 108 -14.80 15.70 -9.73
N SER A 109 -15.70 14.72 -9.67
CA SER A 109 -15.48 13.46 -8.97
C SER A 109 -14.27 12.70 -9.55
N ARG A 110 -14.18 12.59 -10.88
CA ARG A 110 -13.05 11.95 -11.56
C ARG A 110 -11.72 12.65 -11.27
N GLN A 111 -11.69 13.98 -11.33
CA GLN A 111 -10.49 14.77 -11.03
C GLN A 111 -10.05 14.57 -9.57
N PHE A 112 -11.01 14.53 -8.64
CA PHE A 112 -10.73 14.27 -7.22
C PHE A 112 -10.12 12.89 -6.98
N VAL A 113 -10.66 11.85 -7.63
CA VAL A 113 -10.10 10.48 -7.54
C VAL A 113 -8.64 10.47 -8.02
N ILE A 114 -8.37 11.05 -9.19
CA ILE A 114 -7.02 11.11 -9.75
C ILE A 114 -6.08 11.87 -8.83
N ALA A 115 -6.47 13.07 -8.38
CA ALA A 115 -5.65 13.90 -7.50
C ALA A 115 -5.36 13.19 -6.17
N SER A 116 -6.36 12.55 -5.57
CA SER A 116 -6.22 11.80 -4.31
C SER A 116 -5.26 10.62 -4.45
N LEU A 117 -5.39 9.84 -5.52
CA LEU A 117 -4.51 8.70 -5.77
C LEU A 117 -3.08 9.13 -6.08
N LEU A 118 -2.87 10.18 -6.88
CA LEU A 118 -1.54 10.73 -7.14
C LEU A 118 -0.90 11.25 -5.86
N THR A 119 -1.62 12.02 -5.06
CA THR A 119 -1.12 12.53 -3.77
C THR A 119 -0.75 11.38 -2.83
N SER A 120 -1.59 10.35 -2.74
CA SER A 120 -1.30 9.15 -1.96
C SER A 120 -0.05 8.41 -2.48
N ALA A 121 0.09 8.25 -3.79
CA ALA A 121 1.26 7.64 -4.40
C ALA A 121 2.55 8.41 -4.05
N PHE A 122 2.56 9.74 -4.22
CA PHE A 122 3.69 10.59 -3.83
C PHE A 122 4.02 10.47 -2.34
N PHE A 123 3.00 10.51 -1.48
CA PHE A 123 3.18 10.34 -0.04
C PHE A 123 3.90 9.02 0.29
N TRP A 124 3.41 7.90 -0.24
CA TRP A 124 3.99 6.59 0.01
C TRP A 124 5.41 6.44 -0.55
N MET A 125 5.69 7.02 -1.73
CA MET A 125 7.01 7.01 -2.33
C MET A 125 8.02 7.82 -1.51
N ILE A 126 7.63 9.03 -1.07
CA ILE A 126 8.48 9.88 -0.22
C ILE A 126 8.71 9.20 1.13
N LEU A 127 7.68 8.65 1.75
CA LEU A 127 7.77 7.94 3.02
C LEU A 127 8.74 6.75 2.92
N GLY A 128 8.58 5.93 1.88
CA GLY A 128 9.45 4.79 1.63
C GLY A 128 10.90 5.19 1.38
N ALA A 129 11.14 6.14 0.48
CA ALA A 129 12.47 6.65 0.15
C ALA A 129 13.17 7.24 1.38
N SER A 130 12.46 8.08 2.14
CA SER A 130 12.98 8.70 3.36
C SER A 130 13.34 7.65 4.42
N THR A 131 12.46 6.66 4.63
CA THR A 131 12.71 5.55 5.56
C THR A 131 13.98 4.79 5.17
N GLY A 132 14.14 4.43 3.90
CA GLY A 132 15.34 3.72 3.41
C GLY A 132 16.61 4.56 3.55
N TYR A 133 16.54 5.84 3.21
CA TYR A 133 17.65 6.78 3.29
C TYR A 133 18.14 7.00 4.73
N PHE A 134 17.24 7.34 5.64
CA PHE A 134 17.59 7.61 7.03
C PHE A 134 18.09 6.35 7.74
N TYR A 135 17.45 5.20 7.47
CA TYR A 135 17.92 3.94 8.02
C TYR A 135 19.36 3.65 7.62
N GLN A 136 19.70 3.77 6.34
CA GLN A 136 21.05 3.56 5.84
C GLN A 136 22.06 4.49 6.52
N ARG A 137 21.73 5.79 6.65
CA ARG A 137 22.60 6.77 7.29
C ARG A 137 22.87 6.47 8.77
N LEU A 138 21.82 6.10 9.51
CA LEU A 138 21.95 5.78 10.93
C LEU A 138 22.81 4.55 11.17
N VAL A 139 22.62 3.50 10.37
CA VAL A 139 23.41 2.25 10.53
C VAL A 139 24.88 2.49 10.16
N THR A 140 25.17 3.20 9.07
CA THR A 140 26.55 3.49 8.65
C THR A 140 27.26 4.35 9.68
N GLY A 141 26.63 5.41 10.18
CA GLY A 141 27.23 6.30 11.19
C GLY A 141 27.55 5.59 12.50
N THR A 142 26.72 4.63 12.92
CA THR A 142 26.98 3.83 14.13
C THR A 142 28.19 2.90 13.96
N THR A 143 28.36 2.30 12.77
CA THR A 143 29.47 1.39 12.50
C THR A 143 30.81 2.14 12.47
N GLU A 144 30.87 3.34 11.91
CA GLU A 144 32.07 4.19 11.90
C GLU A 144 32.45 4.63 13.32
N SER A 145 31.50 5.03 14.16
CA SER A 145 31.79 5.45 15.52
C SER A 145 32.32 4.32 16.41
N LEU A 146 31.84 3.08 16.22
CA LEU A 146 32.36 1.93 16.93
C LEU A 146 33.77 1.52 16.49
N SER A 147 34.11 1.66 15.22
CA SER A 147 35.45 1.36 14.72
C SER A 147 36.51 2.35 15.21
N THR A 148 36.17 3.62 15.42
CA THR A 148 37.08 4.63 15.95
C THR A 148 37.32 4.51 17.47
N VAL A 149 36.41 3.88 18.23
CA VAL A 149 36.56 3.65 19.68
C VAL A 149 37.40 2.39 19.95
N SER A 150 37.50 1.47 18.97
CA SER A 150 38.24 0.20 19.12
C SER A 150 39.68 0.26 18.58
N ALA A 151 40.11 1.38 18.00
CA ALA A 151 41.46 1.65 17.50
C ALA A 151 42.26 2.51 18.48
#